data_dd8dec24aaa842c74cae92b0805793a0
#
_entry.id   dd8dec24aaa842c74cae92b0805793a0
#
_cell.length_a   1.000
_cell.length_b   1.000
_cell.length_c   1.000
_cell.angle_alpha   90.00
_cell.angle_beta   90.00
_cell.angle_gamma   90.00
#
_symmetry.space_group_name_H-M   'P 1'
#
loop_
_entity.id
_entity.type
_entity.pdbx_description
1 polymer ?
#
loop_
_entity_poly.entity_id
_entity_poly.type
_entity_poly.pdbx_seq_one_letter_code
_entity_poly.pdbx_strand_id
1 'polypeptide(L)'
;MVLTDTHTHLYLEHFKKDIDLVIERAISSNISRFFLPAISSKYTKSMIDLRKKYPDNIFLMSGLHPCYVENNYLDELSHIEKNLLEDKNIV
;
A
#
# COMPACT_ATOMS: atom_id res chain seq x y z
N MET A 1 -0.10 12.56 20.92
CA MET A 1 -0.69 11.25 20.56
C MET A 1 -0.39 10.95 19.10
N VAL A 2 0.09 9.76 18.81
CA VAL A 2 0.37 9.32 17.46
C VAL A 2 -0.77 8.43 16.97
N LEU A 3 -1.32 8.73 15.81
CA LEU A 3 -2.41 7.98 15.19
C LEU A 3 -1.90 7.13 14.02
N THR A 4 -2.62 6.08 13.73
CA THR A 4 -2.35 5.18 12.62
C THR A 4 -3.58 5.08 11.72
N ASP A 5 -3.40 5.31 10.42
CA ASP A 5 -4.42 4.98 9.43
C ASP A 5 -4.21 3.53 9.01
N THR A 6 -5.13 2.66 9.40
CA THR A 6 -4.99 1.21 9.21
C THR A 6 -5.46 0.72 7.84
N HIS A 7 -6.03 1.58 7.01
CA HIS A 7 -6.55 1.15 5.71
C HIS A 7 -6.69 2.33 4.75
N THR A 8 -5.68 2.54 3.92
CA THR A 8 -5.72 3.63 2.93
C THR A 8 -5.00 3.21 1.65
N HIS A 9 -5.48 3.71 0.52
CA HIS A 9 -4.95 3.38 -0.80
C HIS A 9 -4.23 4.59 -1.41
N LEU A 10 -3.27 5.16 -0.67
CA LEU A 10 -2.53 6.37 -1.08
C LEU A 10 -1.68 6.16 -2.33
N TYR A 11 -1.46 4.93 -2.75
CA TYR A 11 -0.71 4.60 -3.96
C TYR A 11 -1.52 4.76 -5.25
N LEU A 12 -2.83 5.05 -5.15
CA LEU A 12 -3.69 5.20 -6.32
C LEU A 12 -3.34 6.44 -7.14
N GLU A 13 -3.63 6.37 -8.43
CA GLU A 13 -3.22 7.38 -9.41
C GLU A 13 -3.74 8.79 -9.11
N HIS A 14 -4.93 8.90 -8.53
CA HIS A 14 -5.50 10.21 -8.23
C HIS A 14 -4.79 10.95 -7.10
N PHE A 15 -3.92 10.28 -6.32
CA PHE A 15 -3.07 10.94 -5.34
C PHE A 15 -1.70 11.34 -5.88
N LYS A 16 -1.35 10.88 -7.10
CA LYS A 16 0.02 11.00 -7.63
C LYS A 16 0.56 12.43 -7.65
N LYS A 17 -0.29 13.40 -7.96
CA LYS A 17 0.13 14.81 -8.11
C LYS A 17 0.45 15.47 -6.77
N ASP A 18 -0.25 15.11 -5.71
CA ASP A 18 -0.17 15.80 -4.43
C ASP A 18 0.12 14.87 -3.25
N ILE A 19 0.63 13.66 -3.53
CA ILE A 19 0.86 12.66 -2.49
C ILE A 19 1.76 13.16 -1.36
N ASP A 20 2.79 13.93 -1.68
CA ASP A 20 3.69 14.47 -0.66
C ASP A 20 2.97 15.44 0.26
N LEU A 21 2.10 16.29 -0.29
CA LEU A 21 1.29 17.22 0.50
C LEU A 21 0.29 16.48 1.38
N VAL A 22 -0.33 15.42 0.85
CA VAL A 22 -1.29 14.60 1.60
C VAL A 22 -0.61 13.94 2.80
N ILE A 23 0.55 13.31 2.59
CA ILE A 23 1.29 12.64 3.66
C ILE A 23 1.80 13.66 4.69
N GLU A 24 2.36 14.77 4.24
CA GLU A 24 2.86 15.83 5.13
C GLU A 24 1.75 16.41 6.01
N ARG A 25 0.57 16.65 5.44
CA ARG A 25 -0.59 17.12 6.23
C ARG A 25 -1.01 16.10 7.28
N ALA A 26 -1.04 14.82 6.91
CA ALA A 26 -1.40 13.75 7.82
C ALA A 26 -0.40 13.68 8.98
N ILE A 27 0.90 13.72 8.68
CA ILE A 27 1.95 13.70 9.70
C ILE A 27 1.83 14.92 10.62
N SER A 28 1.56 16.09 10.07
CA SER A 28 1.34 17.31 10.84
C SER A 28 0.12 17.21 11.76
N SER A 29 -0.83 16.33 11.43
CA SER A 29 -2.02 16.03 12.23
C SER A 29 -1.83 14.82 13.15
N ASN A 30 -0.58 14.38 13.35
CA ASN A 30 -0.19 13.26 14.20
C ASN A 30 -0.58 11.88 13.65
N ILE A 31 -0.88 11.77 12.35
CA ILE A 31 -1.07 10.49 11.67
C ILE A 31 0.26 10.16 11.00
N SER A 32 1.05 9.28 11.60
CA SER A 32 2.41 9.00 11.13
C SER A 32 2.60 7.59 10.58
N ARG A 33 1.61 6.72 10.69
CA ARG A 33 1.68 5.36 10.15
C ARG A 33 0.49 5.11 9.24
N PHE A 34 0.77 4.57 8.06
CA PHE A 34 -0.24 4.31 7.04
C PHE A 34 -0.11 2.86 6.58
N PHE A 35 -1.14 2.06 6.80
CA PHE A 35 -1.19 0.70 6.29
C PHE A 35 -1.92 0.72 4.95
N LEU A 36 -1.25 0.22 3.92
CA LEU A 36 -1.73 0.25 2.54
C LEU A 36 -2.06 -1.17 2.08
N PRO A 37 -3.33 -1.58 2.14
CA PRO A 37 -3.72 -2.88 1.59
C PRO A 37 -3.70 -2.86 0.06
N ALA A 38 -3.18 -3.94 -0.53
CA ALA A 38 -3.14 -4.10 -1.97
C ALA A 38 -4.55 -4.36 -2.53
N ILE A 39 -4.78 -3.90 -3.75
CA ILE A 39 -6.00 -4.17 -4.51
C ILE A 39 -5.75 -5.32 -5.50
N SER A 40 -4.67 -5.25 -6.26
CA SER A 40 -4.24 -6.27 -7.21
C SER A 40 -2.75 -6.08 -7.52
N SER A 41 -2.19 -7.03 -8.30
CA SER A 41 -0.78 -6.98 -8.72
C SER A 41 -0.45 -5.71 -9.53
N LYS A 42 -1.43 -5.13 -10.18
CA LYS A 42 -1.28 -3.87 -10.93
C LYS A 42 -0.65 -2.75 -10.10
N TYR A 43 -0.90 -2.73 -8.80
CA TYR A 43 -0.49 -1.63 -7.92
C TYR A 43 0.78 -1.91 -7.13
N THR A 44 1.34 -3.12 -7.23
CA THR A 44 2.50 -3.52 -6.42
C THR A 44 3.67 -2.56 -6.55
N LYS A 45 4.01 -2.17 -7.78
CA LYS A 45 5.13 -1.25 -8.00
C LYS A 45 4.88 0.11 -7.34
N SER A 46 3.69 0.68 -7.50
CA SER A 46 3.35 1.97 -6.90
C SER A 46 3.40 1.93 -5.38
N MET A 47 2.97 0.82 -4.78
CA MET A 47 3.02 0.61 -3.34
C MET A 47 4.47 0.56 -2.85
N ILE A 48 5.31 -0.20 -3.52
CA ILE A 48 6.74 -0.33 -3.18
C ILE A 48 7.45 1.02 -3.33
N ASP A 49 7.19 1.74 -4.41
CA ASP A 49 7.79 3.04 -4.66
C ASP A 49 7.41 4.04 -3.54
N LEU A 50 6.16 4.02 -3.11
CA LEU A 50 5.72 4.89 -2.03
C LEU A 50 6.39 4.52 -0.70
N ARG A 51 6.52 3.24 -0.38
CA ARG A 51 7.22 2.77 0.81
C ARG A 51 8.70 3.20 0.80
N LYS A 52 9.36 3.12 -0.35
CA LYS A 52 10.75 3.57 -0.49
C LYS A 52 10.91 5.04 -0.16
N LYS A 53 9.91 5.83 -0.52
CA LYS A 53 9.93 7.28 -0.29
C LYS A 53 9.65 7.62 1.18
N TYR A 54 8.81 6.84 1.85
CA TYR A 54 8.42 7.06 3.24
C TYR A 54 8.57 5.76 4.05
N PRO A 55 9.81 5.28 4.23
CA PRO A 55 10.05 3.94 4.82
C PRO A 55 9.62 3.82 6.28
N ASP A 56 9.58 4.93 7.00
CA ASP A 56 9.18 4.92 8.42
C ASP A 56 7.67 5.06 8.62
N ASN A 57 6.95 5.39 7.56
CA ASN A 57 5.53 5.73 7.64
C ASN A 57 4.61 4.77 6.90
N ILE A 58 5.12 4.11 5.85
CA ILE A 58 4.31 3.28 4.96
C ILE A 58 4.54 1.81 5.25
N PHE A 59 3.44 1.09 5.49
CA PHE A 59 3.43 -0.36 5.73
C PHE A 59 2.51 -1.02 4.72
N LEU A 60 3.03 -1.99 3.97
CA LEU A 60 2.30 -2.64 2.89
C LEU A 60 1.62 -3.91 3.39
N MET A 61 0.41 -4.14 2.90
CA MET A 61 -0.35 -5.36 3.11
C MET A 61 -0.64 -5.98 1.75
N SER A 62 -0.32 -7.25 1.56
CA SER A 62 -0.56 -7.96 0.32
C SER A 62 -1.96 -8.55 0.29
N GLY A 63 -2.56 -8.62 -0.89
CA GLY A 63 -3.90 -9.19 -1.03
C GLY A 63 -4.51 -8.92 -2.38
N LEU A 64 -5.71 -9.48 -2.59
CA LEU A 64 -6.54 -9.26 -3.76
C LEU A 64 -7.91 -8.76 -3.31
N HIS A 65 -8.27 -7.56 -3.74
CA HIS A 65 -9.56 -6.98 -3.38
C HIS A 65 -10.69 -7.78 -4.06
N PRO A 66 -11.81 -8.03 -3.35
CA PRO A 66 -12.92 -8.80 -3.93
C PRO A 66 -13.43 -8.31 -5.27
N CYS A 67 -13.43 -7.00 -5.52
CA CYS A 67 -13.85 -6.42 -6.79
C CYS A 67 -12.88 -6.72 -7.95
N TYR A 68 -11.70 -7.25 -7.67
CA TYR A 68 -10.67 -7.58 -8.65
C TYR A 68 -10.43 -9.07 -8.79
N VAL A 69 -11.32 -9.90 -8.28
CA VAL A 69 -11.29 -11.33 -8.49
C VAL A 69 -11.87 -11.61 -9.88
N GLU A 70 -11.00 -12.00 -10.81
CA GLU A 70 -11.31 -12.24 -12.21
C GLU A 70 -10.80 -13.61 -12.66
N ASN A 71 -10.79 -13.88 -13.96
CA ASN A 71 -10.33 -15.15 -14.50
C ASN A 71 -8.85 -15.43 -14.18
N ASN A 72 -8.06 -14.39 -13.94
CA ASN A 72 -6.64 -14.50 -13.60
C ASN A 72 -6.39 -14.64 -12.09
N TYR A 73 -7.38 -15.02 -11.31
CA TYR A 73 -7.26 -15.05 -9.84
C TYR A 73 -6.13 -15.95 -9.34
N LEU A 74 -5.82 -17.05 -10.05
CA LEU A 74 -4.72 -17.94 -9.67
C LEU A 74 -3.36 -17.26 -9.83
N ASP A 75 -3.19 -16.46 -10.89
CA ASP A 75 -1.97 -15.68 -11.10
C ASP A 75 -1.83 -14.62 -10.02
N GLU A 76 -2.92 -13.98 -9.64
CA GLU A 76 -2.94 -12.99 -8.55
C GLU A 76 -2.56 -13.64 -7.21
N LEU A 77 -3.10 -14.83 -6.91
CA LEU A 77 -2.76 -15.54 -5.67
C LEU A 77 -1.28 -15.96 -5.65
N SER A 78 -0.74 -16.40 -6.78
CA SER A 78 0.69 -16.72 -6.90
C SER A 78 1.56 -15.49 -6.66
N HIS A 79 1.14 -14.34 -7.17
CA HIS A 79 1.84 -13.07 -6.96
C HIS A 79 1.84 -12.66 -5.48
N ILE A 80 0.70 -12.82 -4.80
CA ILE A 80 0.57 -12.54 -3.37
C ILE A 80 1.52 -13.43 -2.56
N GLU A 81 1.50 -14.74 -2.84
CA GLU A 81 2.37 -15.69 -2.15
C GLU A 81 3.84 -15.33 -2.34
N LYS A 82 4.24 -15.02 -3.56
CA LYS A 82 5.61 -14.61 -3.87
C LYS A 82 6.02 -13.36 -3.10
N ASN A 83 5.16 -12.35 -3.07
CA ASN A 83 5.43 -11.11 -2.34
C ASN A 83 5.62 -11.37 -0.84
N LEU A 84 4.77 -12.19 -0.25
CA LEU A 84 4.85 -12.53 1.17
C LEU A 84 6.11 -13.31 1.52
N LEU A 85 6.56 -14.18 0.61
CA LEU A 85 7.77 -14.97 0.82
C LEU A 85 9.06 -14.16 0.63
N GLU A 86 9.06 -13.22 -0.32
CA GLU A 86 10.26 -12.47 -0.70
C GLU A 86 10.42 -11.14 0.03
N ASP A 87 9.34 -10.53 0.49
CA ASP A 87 9.37 -9.22 1.16
C ASP A 87 8.96 -9.37 2.62
N LYS A 88 9.96 -9.41 3.50
CA LYS A 88 9.74 -9.58 4.95
C LYS A 88 9.11 -8.36 5.62
N ASN A 89 9.05 -7.23 4.94
CA ASN A 89 8.49 -5.99 5.47
C ASN A 89 7.01 -5.82 5.14
N ILE A 90 6.42 -6.75 4.41
CA ILE A 90 4.96 -6.79 4.24
C ILE A 90 4.34 -7.30 5.53
N VAL A 91 3.37 -6.54 6.03
CA VAL A 91 2.71 -6.84 7.30
C VAL A 91 1.39 -7.59 7.12
#